data_25b902948b15a966a9a150a294822abf
#
_entry.id   25b902948b15a966a9a150a294822abf
#
_cell.length_a   1.000
_cell.length_b   1.000
_cell.length_c   1.000
_cell.angle_alpha   90.00
_cell.angle_beta   90.00
_cell.angle_gamma   90.00
#
_symmetry.space_group_name_H-M   'P 1'
#
loop_
_entity.id
_entity.type
_entity.pdbx_description
1 polymer ?
#
loop_
_entity_poly.entity_id
_entity_poly.type
_entity_poly.pdbx_seq_one_letter_code
_entity_poly.pdbx_strand_id
1 'polypeptide(L)'
;GTLVDIRMKDIDLKNGKVFYQHTKNKKLQTANLSPQLVKNLTEYIDMWRVANVEEDDYLFCNVSGEQLSKASLAQGYRQYTRDRGVNKSNIHGLRHTFAREWFLNGGDVVQLSKILGHSTLAMSEHYMNIYADMARDRFVQYNPLDNIARSGAKKTVRRKN
;
A
#
# COMPACT_ATOMS: atom_id res chain seq x y z
N GLY A 1 14.55 1.38 5.15
CA GLY A 1 15.07 2.70 5.24
C GLY A 1 14.12 3.81 4.91
N THR A 2 13.39 3.75 3.84
CA THR A 2 12.69 4.93 3.29
C THR A 2 11.69 5.59 4.25
N LEU A 3 10.92 4.84 5.03
CA LEU A 3 9.89 5.42 5.91
C LEU A 3 10.45 6.40 6.95
N VAL A 4 11.57 6.08 7.57
CA VAL A 4 12.19 6.94 8.60
C VAL A 4 12.94 8.14 8.00
N ASP A 5 13.13 8.16 6.68
CA ASP A 5 13.81 9.22 5.97
C ASP A 5 12.82 10.27 5.40
N ILE A 6 11.52 10.02 5.46
CA ILE A 6 10.48 10.93 4.96
C ILE A 6 10.42 12.20 5.80
N ARG A 7 10.43 13.35 5.13
CA ARG A 7 10.32 14.68 5.74
C ARG A 7 8.93 15.28 5.48
N MET A 8 8.60 16.35 6.18
CA MET A 8 7.33 17.06 6.02
C MET A 8 7.14 17.58 4.59
N LYS A 9 8.19 18.13 3.97
CA LYS A 9 8.17 18.59 2.56
C LYS A 9 7.93 17.49 1.53
N ASP A 10 8.15 16.23 1.91
CA ASP A 10 7.98 15.08 1.01
C ASP A 10 6.52 14.63 0.89
N ILE A 11 5.61 15.24 1.65
CA ILE A 11 4.20 14.86 1.69
C ILE A 11 3.33 15.95 1.11
N ASP A 12 2.51 15.55 0.14
CA ASP A 12 1.43 16.36 -0.42
C ASP A 12 0.09 15.73 -0.04
N LEU A 13 -0.42 16.11 1.13
CA LEU A 13 -1.72 15.64 1.63
C LEU A 13 -2.87 16.09 0.74
N LYS A 14 -2.78 17.26 0.12
CA LYS A 14 -3.81 17.81 -0.77
C LYS A 14 -4.03 16.93 -1.99
N ASN A 15 -2.94 16.43 -2.59
CA ASN A 15 -2.98 15.55 -3.76
C ASN A 15 -2.84 14.07 -3.39
N GLY A 16 -2.74 13.73 -2.11
CA GLY A 16 -2.59 12.36 -1.62
C GLY A 16 -1.32 11.67 -2.14
N LYS A 17 -0.18 12.34 -2.06
CA LYS A 17 1.10 11.82 -2.56
C LYS A 17 2.20 11.91 -1.52
N VAL A 18 3.14 10.97 -1.59
CA VAL A 18 4.42 11.06 -0.88
C VAL A 18 5.55 10.84 -1.87
N PHE A 19 6.57 11.71 -1.77
CA PHE A 19 7.78 11.66 -2.58
C PHE A 19 8.90 11.05 -1.74
N TYR A 20 9.68 10.15 -2.31
CA TYR A 20 10.79 9.54 -1.58
C TYR A 20 11.90 9.11 -2.53
N GLN A 21 13.14 9.11 -2.04
CA GLN A 21 14.27 8.59 -2.78
C GLN A 21 14.50 7.12 -2.45
N HIS A 22 14.55 6.28 -3.47
CA HIS A 22 14.92 4.89 -3.26
C HIS A 22 16.41 4.78 -2.97
N THR A 23 16.77 4.15 -1.84
CA THR A 23 18.14 4.07 -1.33
C THR A 23 19.16 3.46 -2.30
N LYS A 24 18.73 2.55 -3.20
CA LYS A 24 19.64 1.89 -4.16
C LYS A 24 19.95 2.72 -5.40
N ASN A 25 18.99 3.50 -5.90
CA ASN A 25 19.09 4.12 -7.24
C ASN A 25 19.10 5.65 -7.16
N LYS A 26 18.94 6.25 -5.98
CA LYS A 26 18.77 7.70 -5.74
C LYS A 26 17.68 8.36 -6.64
N LYS A 27 16.81 7.57 -7.27
CA LYS A 27 15.71 8.08 -8.10
C LYS A 27 14.56 8.49 -7.20
N LEU A 28 14.05 9.69 -7.44
CA LEU A 28 12.82 10.16 -6.82
C LEU A 28 11.68 9.25 -7.27
N GLN A 29 10.91 8.77 -6.33
CA GLN A 29 9.72 7.96 -6.55
C GLN A 29 8.53 8.62 -5.86
N THR A 30 7.35 8.33 -6.35
CA THR A 30 6.10 8.81 -5.79
C THR A 30 5.22 7.62 -5.44
N ALA A 31 4.63 7.64 -4.24
CA ALA A 31 3.56 6.72 -3.87
C ALA A 31 2.27 7.50 -3.62
N ASN A 32 1.15 6.89 -4.01
CA ASN A 32 -0.17 7.44 -3.73
C ASN A 32 -0.62 7.04 -2.32
N LEU A 33 -1.23 7.98 -1.63
CA LEU A 33 -1.85 7.80 -0.33
C LEU A 33 -3.35 7.55 -0.53
N SER A 34 -3.91 6.54 0.13
CA SER A 34 -5.36 6.36 0.14
C SER A 34 -6.03 7.49 0.93
N PRO A 35 -7.32 7.80 0.68
CA PRO A 35 -8.04 8.82 1.45
C PRO A 35 -7.99 8.57 2.97
N GLN A 36 -8.08 7.29 3.39
CA GLN A 36 -7.97 6.93 4.79
C GLN A 36 -6.57 7.20 5.36
N LEU A 37 -5.52 6.94 4.57
CA LEU A 37 -4.15 7.22 5.01
C LEU A 37 -3.89 8.72 5.08
N VAL A 38 -4.42 9.51 4.14
CA VAL A 38 -4.37 10.98 4.20
C VAL A 38 -5.02 11.48 5.49
N LYS A 39 -6.22 11.00 5.81
CA LYS A 39 -6.92 11.36 7.05
C LYS A 39 -6.07 11.03 8.29
N ASN A 40 -5.56 9.80 8.38
CA ASN A 40 -4.74 9.36 9.51
C ASN A 40 -3.45 10.18 9.66
N LEU A 41 -2.80 10.53 8.52
CA LEU A 41 -1.59 11.37 8.55
C LEU A 41 -1.90 12.81 8.96
N THR A 42 -3.02 13.38 8.50
CA THR A 42 -3.47 14.70 8.94
C THR A 42 -3.70 14.71 10.45
N GLU A 43 -4.48 13.77 10.98
CA GLU A 43 -4.70 13.62 12.42
C GLU A 43 -3.39 13.43 13.21
N TYR A 44 -2.46 12.63 12.69
CA TYR A 44 -1.15 12.45 13.31
C TYR A 44 -0.35 13.75 13.36
N ILE A 45 -0.31 14.49 12.26
CA ILE A 45 0.42 15.77 12.17
C ILE A 45 -0.20 16.78 13.13
N ASP A 46 -1.51 16.90 13.12
CA ASP A 46 -2.24 17.86 13.98
C ASP A 46 -2.08 17.56 15.46
N MET A 47 -2.02 16.29 15.86
CA MET A 47 -1.92 15.90 17.28
C MET A 47 -0.49 15.87 17.80
N TRP A 48 0.48 15.44 16.99
CA TRP A 48 1.82 15.10 17.45
C TRP A 48 2.92 16.02 16.91
N ARG A 49 2.61 16.84 15.89
CA ARG A 49 3.56 17.73 15.23
C ARG A 49 3.16 19.20 15.35
N VAL A 50 2.44 19.56 16.43
CA VAL A 50 1.69 20.83 16.57
C VAL A 50 2.54 22.09 16.71
N ALA A 51 3.80 22.01 17.14
CA ALA A 51 4.59 23.21 17.42
C ALA A 51 5.83 23.29 16.52
N ASN A 52 5.95 24.39 15.77
CA ASN A 52 7.15 24.78 15.02
C ASN A 52 7.72 23.66 14.12
N VAL A 53 6.86 23.01 13.32
CA VAL A 53 7.28 22.00 12.36
C VAL A 53 7.77 22.70 11.10
N GLU A 54 9.04 22.49 10.76
CA GLU A 54 9.65 22.98 9.53
C GLU A 54 9.49 21.95 8.40
N GLU A 55 9.58 22.41 7.15
CA GLU A 55 9.50 21.54 5.98
C GLU A 55 10.56 20.43 5.96
N ASP A 56 11.73 20.70 6.53
CA ASP A 56 12.84 19.77 6.60
C ASP A 56 12.80 18.80 7.78
N ASP A 57 11.82 18.93 8.67
CA ASP A 57 11.64 18.01 9.79
C ASP A 57 11.23 16.61 9.32
N TYR A 58 11.68 15.60 10.06
CA TYR A 58 11.23 14.21 9.80
C TYR A 58 9.74 14.05 10.12
N LEU A 59 8.99 13.41 9.22
CA LEU A 59 7.58 13.11 9.46
C LEU A 59 7.42 12.23 10.71
N PHE A 60 8.23 11.17 10.81
CA PHE A 60 8.25 10.26 11.96
C PHE A 60 9.54 10.48 12.74
N CYS A 61 9.40 11.09 13.89
CA CYS A 61 10.52 11.43 14.78
C CYS A 61 10.39 10.73 16.14
N ASN A 62 11.47 10.78 16.91
CA ASN A 62 11.46 10.44 18.33
C ASN A 62 10.86 11.59 19.17
N VAL A 63 10.79 11.43 20.47
CA VAL A 63 10.25 12.44 21.42
C VAL A 63 11.04 13.75 21.43
N SER A 64 12.30 13.72 20.96
CA SER A 64 13.17 14.90 20.84
C SER A 64 13.09 15.58 19.47
N GLY A 65 12.21 15.11 18.57
CA GLY A 65 12.09 15.64 17.20
C GLY A 65 13.13 15.09 16.21
N GLU A 66 14.05 14.22 16.64
CA GLU A 66 15.09 13.66 15.81
C GLU A 66 14.60 12.47 14.98
N GLN A 67 15.36 12.11 13.95
CA GLN A 67 15.05 10.98 13.09
C GLN A 67 14.81 9.69 13.87
N LEU A 68 13.67 9.04 13.64
CA LEU A 68 13.39 7.74 14.21
C LEU A 68 14.33 6.67 13.63
N SER A 69 15.03 5.93 14.47
CA SER A 69 15.88 4.84 13.98
C SER A 69 15.07 3.67 13.47
N LYS A 70 15.59 2.93 12.48
CA LYS A 70 14.96 1.70 11.99
C LYS A 70 14.78 0.66 13.09
N ALA A 71 15.73 0.60 14.03
CA ALA A 71 15.67 -0.31 15.16
C ALA A 71 14.52 0.07 16.11
N SER A 72 14.39 1.36 16.45
CA SER A 72 13.29 1.87 17.29
C SER A 72 11.93 1.63 16.65
N LEU A 73 11.79 1.89 15.34
CA LEU A 73 10.56 1.59 14.61
C LEU A 73 10.21 0.10 14.67
N ALA A 74 11.19 -0.78 14.42
CA ALA A 74 10.98 -2.23 14.46
C ALA A 74 10.65 -2.73 15.88
N GLN A 75 11.26 -2.15 16.90
CA GLN A 75 10.99 -2.47 18.30
C GLN A 75 9.59 -2.00 18.70
N GLY A 76 9.22 -0.77 18.39
CA GLY A 76 7.90 -0.23 18.66
C GLY A 76 6.80 -1.04 17.98
N TYR A 77 7.00 -1.45 16.72
CA TYR A 77 6.06 -2.31 16.01
C TYR A 77 5.92 -3.69 16.68
N ARG A 78 7.02 -4.31 17.08
CA ARG A 78 6.97 -5.60 17.80
C ARG A 78 6.26 -5.49 19.14
N GLN A 79 6.50 -4.42 19.90
CA GLN A 79 5.80 -4.18 21.15
C GLN A 79 4.31 -3.99 20.93
N TYR A 80 3.94 -3.10 19.99
CA TYR A 80 2.56 -2.84 19.61
C TYR A 80 1.78 -4.11 19.24
N THR A 81 2.39 -5.01 18.46
CA THR A 81 1.76 -6.27 18.05
C THR A 81 1.67 -7.28 19.19
N ARG A 82 2.69 -7.34 20.04
CA ARG A 82 2.71 -8.22 21.23
C ARG A 82 1.58 -7.85 22.19
N ASP A 83 1.38 -6.55 22.45
CA ASP A 83 0.34 -6.05 23.34
C ASP A 83 -1.07 -6.39 22.83
N ARG A 84 -1.18 -6.73 21.55
CA ARG A 84 -2.42 -7.20 20.89
C ARG A 84 -2.48 -8.69 20.63
N GLY A 85 -1.62 -9.47 21.30
CA GLY A 85 -1.62 -10.94 21.23
C GLY A 85 -0.98 -11.51 19.96
N VAL A 86 -0.30 -10.69 19.13
CA VAL A 86 0.39 -11.16 17.93
C VAL A 86 1.86 -11.46 18.25
N ASN A 87 2.18 -12.73 18.46
CA ASN A 87 3.51 -13.16 18.93
C ASN A 87 4.59 -13.20 17.83
N LYS A 88 4.19 -13.35 16.57
CA LYS A 88 5.12 -13.42 15.42
C LYS A 88 4.83 -12.28 14.46
N SER A 89 5.51 -11.15 14.66
CA SER A 89 5.34 -9.97 13.80
C SER A 89 6.69 -9.39 13.39
N ASN A 90 6.77 -8.95 12.16
CA ASN A 90 7.87 -8.16 11.64
C ASN A 90 7.35 -7.16 10.59
N ILE A 91 8.13 -6.11 10.32
CA ILE A 91 7.74 -5.06 9.36
C ILE A 91 7.58 -5.63 7.94
N HIS A 92 8.34 -6.66 7.56
CA HIS A 92 8.16 -7.33 6.26
C HIS A 92 6.82 -8.07 6.17
N GLY A 93 6.29 -8.54 7.29
CA GLY A 93 4.95 -9.13 7.35
C GLY A 93 3.86 -8.17 6.91
N LEU A 94 3.99 -6.87 7.18
CA LEU A 94 3.06 -5.85 6.69
C LEU A 94 3.03 -5.80 5.15
N ARG A 95 4.19 -5.93 4.52
CA ARG A 95 4.30 -5.97 3.07
C ARG A 95 3.62 -7.22 2.49
N HIS A 96 3.80 -8.38 3.13
CA HIS A 96 3.11 -9.62 2.71
C HIS A 96 1.59 -9.50 2.89
N THR A 97 1.15 -8.92 4.01
CA THR A 97 -0.28 -8.66 4.26
C THR A 97 -0.85 -7.71 3.21
N PHE A 98 -0.14 -6.61 2.91
CA PHE A 98 -0.57 -5.68 1.86
C PHE A 98 -0.69 -6.38 0.50
N ALA A 99 0.30 -7.17 0.11
CA ALA A 99 0.28 -7.91 -1.15
C ALA A 99 -0.89 -8.91 -1.21
N ARG A 100 -1.12 -9.63 -0.12
CA ARG A 100 -2.24 -10.55 0.01
C ARG A 100 -3.58 -9.84 -0.17
N GLU A 101 -3.82 -8.79 0.61
CA GLU A 101 -5.08 -8.04 0.55
C GLU A 101 -5.27 -7.37 -0.82
N TRP A 102 -4.19 -6.90 -1.45
CA TRP A 102 -4.22 -6.38 -2.81
C TRP A 102 -4.78 -7.42 -3.79
N PHE A 103 -4.28 -8.66 -3.74
CA PHE A 103 -4.77 -9.75 -4.59
C PHE A 103 -6.19 -10.17 -4.26
N LEU A 104 -6.54 -10.26 -2.98
CA LEU A 104 -7.91 -10.62 -2.56
C LEU A 104 -8.94 -9.61 -3.06
N ASN A 105 -8.57 -8.33 -3.10
CA ASN A 105 -9.42 -7.25 -3.60
C ASN A 105 -9.34 -7.04 -5.12
N GLY A 106 -8.75 -7.96 -5.88
CA GLY A 106 -8.73 -7.89 -7.34
C GLY A 106 -7.61 -7.06 -7.94
N GLY A 107 -6.63 -6.65 -7.15
CA GLY A 107 -5.51 -5.83 -7.62
C GLY A 107 -4.59 -6.57 -8.58
N ASP A 108 -4.10 -5.83 -9.56
CA ASP A 108 -3.20 -6.34 -10.61
C ASP A 108 -1.77 -6.55 -10.11
N VAL A 109 -1.09 -7.59 -10.61
CA VAL A 109 0.27 -7.96 -10.21
C VAL A 109 1.33 -6.96 -10.67
N VAL A 110 1.15 -6.37 -11.83
CA VAL A 110 2.10 -5.38 -12.39
C VAL A 110 2.02 -4.09 -11.59
N GLN A 111 0.82 -3.68 -11.22
CA GLN A 111 0.62 -2.53 -10.34
C GLN A 111 1.22 -2.78 -8.95
N LEU A 112 0.99 -3.97 -8.37
CA LEU A 112 1.59 -4.35 -7.09
C LEU A 112 3.12 -4.29 -7.14
N SER A 113 3.73 -4.81 -8.20
CA SER A 113 5.18 -4.78 -8.41
C SER A 113 5.73 -3.35 -8.37
N LYS A 114 5.05 -2.43 -9.04
CA LYS A 114 5.41 -0.99 -9.03
C LYS A 114 5.26 -0.37 -7.65
N ILE A 115 4.14 -0.61 -6.98
CA ILE A 115 3.85 -0.08 -5.62
C ILE A 115 4.90 -0.57 -4.62
N LEU A 116 5.22 -1.86 -4.68
CA LEU A 116 6.21 -2.46 -3.79
C LEU A 116 7.66 -2.16 -4.19
N GLY A 117 7.92 -1.57 -5.36
CA GLY A 117 9.25 -1.27 -5.85
C GLY A 117 10.08 -2.53 -6.12
N HIS A 118 9.44 -3.60 -6.62
CA HIS A 118 10.13 -4.82 -7.01
C HIS A 118 10.99 -4.56 -8.24
N SER A 119 12.25 -5.03 -8.22
CA SER A 119 13.18 -4.91 -9.35
C SER A 119 12.82 -5.85 -10.50
N THR A 120 12.10 -6.93 -10.22
CA THR A 120 11.63 -7.91 -11.19
C THR A 120 10.19 -8.29 -10.92
N LEU A 121 9.45 -8.64 -11.97
CA LEU A 121 8.07 -9.11 -11.86
C LEU A 121 7.98 -10.44 -11.09
N ALA A 122 9.00 -11.30 -11.23
CA ALA A 122 9.10 -12.60 -10.55
C ALA A 122 8.92 -12.49 -9.02
N MET A 123 9.37 -11.39 -8.42
CA MET A 123 9.14 -11.16 -6.98
C MET A 123 7.65 -10.98 -6.63
N SER A 124 6.85 -10.49 -7.57
CA SER A 124 5.40 -10.33 -7.40
C SER A 124 4.63 -11.57 -7.85
N GLU A 125 5.17 -12.34 -8.80
CA GLU A 125 4.61 -13.61 -9.25
C GLU A 125 4.60 -14.66 -8.13
N HIS A 126 5.56 -14.58 -7.21
CA HIS A 126 5.54 -15.43 -6.02
C HIS A 126 4.23 -15.26 -5.22
N TYR A 127 3.74 -14.03 -5.08
CA TYR A 127 2.44 -13.78 -4.45
C TYR A 127 1.29 -14.31 -5.30
N MET A 128 1.38 -14.16 -6.62
CA MET A 128 0.37 -14.67 -7.55
C MET A 128 0.23 -16.20 -7.43
N ASN A 129 1.35 -16.92 -7.35
CA ASN A 129 1.35 -18.37 -7.21
C ASN A 129 0.76 -18.84 -5.87
N ILE A 130 1.07 -18.13 -4.77
CA ILE A 130 0.50 -18.44 -3.44
C ILE A 130 -1.03 -18.27 -3.43
N TYR A 131 -1.55 -17.31 -4.19
CA TYR A 131 -2.97 -16.95 -4.20
C TYR A 131 -3.68 -17.35 -5.50
N ALA A 132 -3.08 -18.25 -6.31
CA ALA A 132 -3.61 -18.69 -7.60
C ALA A 132 -5.00 -19.33 -7.48
N ASP A 133 -5.25 -20.10 -6.43
CA ASP A 133 -6.55 -20.73 -6.20
C ASP A 133 -7.68 -19.69 -5.97
N MET A 134 -7.33 -18.53 -5.42
CA MET A 134 -8.26 -17.41 -5.27
C MET A 134 -8.52 -16.66 -6.58
N ALA A 135 -7.70 -16.89 -7.62
CA ALA A 135 -7.90 -16.33 -8.95
C ALA A 135 -9.00 -17.03 -9.74
N ARG A 136 -9.47 -18.22 -9.30
CA ARG A 136 -10.52 -18.98 -9.99
C ARG A 136 -11.83 -18.22 -10.07
N ASP A 137 -12.23 -17.56 -8.99
CA ASP A 137 -13.43 -16.73 -8.95
C ASP A 137 -13.34 -15.53 -9.89
N ARG A 138 -12.11 -15.04 -10.13
CA ARG A 138 -11.84 -13.94 -11.06
C ARG A 138 -11.97 -14.32 -12.51
N PHE A 139 -11.68 -15.58 -12.88
CA PHE A 139 -11.89 -16.07 -14.24
C PHE A 139 -13.34 -15.88 -14.67
N VAL A 140 -14.28 -16.23 -13.81
CA VAL A 140 -15.72 -16.04 -14.07
C VAL A 140 -16.08 -14.54 -14.15
N GLN A 141 -15.48 -13.72 -13.31
CA GLN A 141 -15.73 -12.27 -13.29
C GLN A 141 -15.21 -11.56 -14.54
N TYR A 142 -14.05 -11.96 -15.05
CA TYR A 142 -13.37 -11.29 -16.18
C TYR A 142 -13.52 -12.03 -17.51
N ASN A 143 -14.18 -13.21 -17.53
CA ASN A 143 -14.39 -13.96 -18.76
C ASN A 143 -15.24 -13.14 -19.75
N PRO A 144 -14.73 -12.84 -20.96
CA PRO A 144 -15.46 -12.03 -21.93
C PRO A 144 -16.82 -12.64 -22.33
N LEU A 145 -16.92 -13.96 -22.41
CA LEU A 145 -18.17 -14.65 -22.76
C LEU A 145 -19.23 -14.46 -21.69
N ASP A 146 -18.88 -14.58 -20.41
CA ASP A 146 -19.81 -14.38 -19.30
C ASP A 146 -20.25 -12.92 -19.20
N ASN A 147 -19.34 -11.99 -19.46
CA ASN A 147 -19.64 -10.57 -19.47
C ASN A 147 -20.57 -10.16 -20.63
N ILE A 148 -20.37 -10.74 -21.84
CA ILE A 148 -21.25 -10.54 -22.98
C ILE A 148 -22.63 -11.15 -22.70
N ALA A 149 -22.68 -12.33 -22.11
CA ALA A 149 -23.96 -12.98 -21.74
C ALA A 149 -24.73 -12.14 -20.71
N ARG A 150 -24.07 -11.59 -19.71
CA ARG A 150 -24.66 -10.69 -18.69
C ARG A 150 -25.16 -9.38 -19.31
N SER A 151 -24.42 -8.81 -20.26
CA SER A 151 -24.78 -7.56 -20.94
C SER A 151 -25.85 -7.79 -22.04
N GLY A 152 -25.86 -8.98 -22.65
CA GLY A 152 -26.76 -9.35 -23.73
C GLY A 152 -28.17 -9.78 -23.33
N ALA A 153 -28.43 -10.02 -22.05
CA ALA A 153 -29.73 -10.50 -21.53
C ALA A 153 -30.91 -9.48 -21.68
N LYS A 154 -30.70 -8.33 -22.34
CA LYS A 154 -31.73 -7.31 -22.59
C LYS A 154 -32.14 -7.14 -24.05
N LYS A 155 -31.69 -7.96 -24.97
CA LYS A 155 -32.19 -7.94 -26.36
C LYS A 155 -33.05 -9.17 -26.68
N THR A 156 -34.31 -9.10 -26.29
CA THR A 156 -35.35 -10.00 -26.82
C THR A 156 -35.50 -9.69 -28.31
N VAL A 157 -34.96 -10.54 -29.17
CA VAL A 157 -35.24 -10.51 -30.61
C VAL A 157 -36.72 -10.91 -30.79
N ARG A 158 -37.59 -9.93 -30.99
CA ARG A 158 -38.94 -10.21 -31.47
C ARG A 158 -38.83 -10.84 -32.86
N ARG A 159 -39.07 -12.14 -32.98
CA ARG A 159 -39.35 -12.78 -34.26
C ARG A 159 -40.64 -12.16 -34.78
N LYS A 160 -40.57 -11.46 -35.93
CA LYS A 160 -41.76 -11.14 -36.73
C LYS A 160 -42.18 -12.43 -37.42
N ASN A 161 -43.40 -12.88 -37.13
CA ASN A 161 -44.12 -13.82 -38.01
C ASN A 161 -44.54 -13.12 -39.29
#